data_edd4a8b860800382878b73a68f677901
#
_entry.id   edd4a8b860800382878b73a68f677901
#
_cell.length_a   1.000
_cell.length_b   1.000
_cell.length_c   1.000
_cell.angle_alpha   90.00
_cell.angle_beta   90.00
_cell.angle_gamma   90.00
#
_symmetry.space_group_name_H-M   'P 1'
#
loop_
_entity.id
_entity.type
_entity.pdbx_description
1 polymer ?
#
loop_
_entity_poly.entity_id
_entity_poly.type
_entity_poly.pdbx_seq_one_letter_code
_entity_poly.pdbx_strand_id
1 'polypeptide(L)'
;MHPSPYKLALSYAAVLCLAVYLVRQVKKPDRFVGRLFAWMMNGSHAPLTDWAFTHLGILEGATALDVGCGGGQTIKKLSAKAAQVYGIDYAAGSVATSRAHNKRLIAERRVHVERASVSRLPFADDKFDLVTAIETQYYWPNLQGDMKEILRVLKPGGRLMVVAENYKGARNDAVLGTVMKLLGSSRLSMDDQRALFLSAGYEGVEIAEDRRRGWICAIGTKPAA
;
A
#
# COMPACT_ATOMS: atom_id res chain seq x y z
N MET A 1 36.49 -34.49 -0.17
CA MET A 1 35.20 -35.15 -0.44
C MET A 1 34.30 -34.15 -1.15
N HIS A 2 34.06 -34.31 -2.45
CA HIS A 2 33.09 -33.47 -3.14
C HIS A 2 31.66 -33.91 -2.76
N PRO A 3 30.77 -32.98 -2.47
CA PRO A 3 29.37 -33.35 -2.20
C PRO A 3 28.78 -34.05 -3.42
N SER A 4 28.01 -35.11 -3.21
CA SER A 4 27.37 -35.82 -4.31
C SER A 4 26.40 -34.87 -5.07
N PRO A 5 26.24 -35.02 -6.40
CA PRO A 5 25.38 -34.16 -7.21
C PRO A 5 23.95 -34.11 -6.68
N TYR A 6 23.46 -35.16 -6.07
CA TYR A 6 22.16 -35.20 -5.39
C TYR A 6 22.07 -34.27 -4.18
N LYS A 7 23.11 -34.18 -3.36
CA LYS A 7 23.12 -33.26 -2.20
C LYS A 7 23.17 -31.81 -2.64
N LEU A 8 23.89 -31.51 -3.72
CA LEU A 8 23.91 -30.18 -4.34
C LEU A 8 22.51 -29.80 -4.88
N ALA A 9 21.89 -30.69 -5.64
CA ALA A 9 20.55 -30.45 -6.21
C ALA A 9 19.48 -30.23 -5.13
N LEU A 10 19.50 -31.01 -4.04
CA LEU A 10 18.60 -30.83 -2.89
C LEU A 10 18.85 -29.50 -2.17
N SER A 11 20.11 -29.04 -2.05
CA SER A 11 20.40 -27.76 -1.41
C SER A 11 19.94 -26.58 -2.28
N TYR A 12 20.10 -26.64 -3.61
CA TYR A 12 19.58 -25.62 -4.53
C TYR A 12 18.04 -25.57 -4.52
N ALA A 13 17.37 -26.73 -4.52
CA ALA A 13 15.91 -26.79 -4.42
C ALA A 13 15.40 -26.18 -3.09
N ALA A 14 16.05 -26.47 -1.99
CA ALA A 14 15.71 -25.91 -0.68
C ALA A 14 15.90 -24.39 -0.63
N VAL A 15 17.01 -23.89 -1.17
CA VAL A 15 17.28 -22.44 -1.28
C VAL A 15 16.23 -21.75 -2.17
N LEU A 16 15.89 -22.35 -3.31
CA LEU A 16 14.87 -21.82 -4.21
C LEU A 16 13.48 -21.80 -3.53
N CYS A 17 13.09 -22.87 -2.84
CA CYS A 17 11.84 -22.94 -2.09
C CYS A 17 11.79 -21.87 -0.98
N LEU A 18 12.89 -21.65 -0.26
CA LEU A 18 13.00 -20.61 0.76
C LEU A 18 12.88 -19.20 0.12
N ALA A 19 13.57 -18.96 -0.99
CA ALA A 19 13.48 -17.69 -1.70
C ALA A 19 12.05 -17.41 -2.18
N VAL A 20 11.38 -18.39 -2.78
CA VAL A 20 9.96 -18.29 -3.20
C VAL A 20 9.05 -18.04 -1.99
N TYR A 21 9.30 -18.72 -0.87
CA TYR A 21 8.54 -18.51 0.36
C TYR A 21 8.71 -17.08 0.88
N LEU A 22 9.95 -16.58 0.97
CA LEU A 22 10.24 -15.21 1.43
C LEU A 22 9.61 -14.16 0.51
N VAL A 23 9.70 -14.34 -0.82
CA VAL A 23 9.04 -13.48 -1.80
C VAL A 23 7.51 -13.45 -1.60
N ARG A 24 6.90 -14.61 -1.30
CA ARG A 24 5.47 -14.67 -0.96
C ARG A 24 5.14 -13.88 0.30
N GLN A 25 6.02 -13.87 1.30
CA GLN A 25 5.79 -13.11 2.56
C GLN A 25 5.79 -11.59 2.32
N VAL A 26 6.52 -11.08 1.31
CA VAL A 26 6.47 -9.67 0.93
C VAL A 26 5.08 -9.30 0.38
N LYS A 27 4.50 -10.17 -0.48
CA LYS A 27 3.19 -9.93 -1.09
C LYS A 27 2.01 -10.24 -0.17
N LYS A 28 2.09 -11.35 0.56
CA LYS A 28 1.01 -11.86 1.41
C LYS A 28 1.59 -12.35 2.73
N PRO A 29 1.85 -11.42 3.67
CA PRO A 29 2.35 -11.78 4.98
C PRO A 29 1.37 -12.75 5.68
N ASP A 30 1.85 -13.95 5.99
CA ASP A 30 1.07 -14.92 6.77
C ASP A 30 1.91 -15.52 7.90
N ARG A 31 1.26 -16.15 8.87
CA ARG A 31 1.88 -16.80 10.03
C ARG A 31 2.85 -15.85 10.78
N PHE A 32 3.78 -16.44 11.54
CA PHE A 32 4.73 -15.68 12.36
C PHE A 32 5.74 -14.87 11.51
N VAL A 33 6.29 -15.47 10.47
CA VAL A 33 7.26 -14.83 9.57
C VAL A 33 6.63 -13.63 8.88
N GLY A 34 5.41 -13.76 8.38
CA GLY A 34 4.68 -12.65 7.74
C GLY A 34 4.39 -11.49 8.70
N ARG A 35 4.09 -11.79 9.98
CA ARG A 35 3.92 -10.73 11.00
C ARG A 35 5.21 -9.97 11.27
N LEU A 36 6.35 -10.67 11.31
CA LEU A 36 7.67 -10.05 11.46
C LEU A 36 7.98 -9.14 10.26
N PHE A 37 7.71 -9.61 9.03
CA PHE A 37 7.85 -8.80 7.82
C PHE A 37 6.97 -7.55 7.85
N ALA A 38 5.69 -7.68 8.18
CA ALA A 38 4.77 -6.55 8.30
C ALA A 38 5.23 -5.54 9.37
N TRP A 39 5.80 -6.01 10.46
CA TRP A 39 6.38 -5.14 11.50
C TRP A 39 7.65 -4.43 11.02
N MET A 40 8.55 -5.12 10.32
CA MET A 40 9.76 -4.52 9.75
C MET A 40 9.41 -3.46 8.69
N MET A 41 8.44 -3.73 7.82
CA MET A 41 7.95 -2.79 6.81
C MET A 41 7.36 -1.52 7.42
N ASN A 42 6.71 -1.61 8.59
CA ASN A 42 6.24 -0.43 9.32
C ASN A 42 7.35 0.61 9.58
N GLY A 43 8.54 0.15 9.94
CA GLY A 43 9.68 1.03 10.21
C GLY A 43 10.32 1.59 8.94
N SER A 44 10.47 0.76 7.90
CA SER A 44 11.17 1.14 6.66
C SER A 44 10.42 2.19 5.85
N HIS A 45 9.08 2.14 5.82
CA HIS A 45 8.26 3.09 5.05
C HIS A 45 7.85 4.34 5.83
N ALA A 46 8.28 4.49 7.11
CA ALA A 46 7.90 5.64 7.91
C ALA A 46 8.36 6.99 7.31
N PRO A 47 9.62 7.13 6.81
CA PRO A 47 10.07 8.39 6.18
C PRO A 47 9.33 8.72 4.89
N LEU A 48 9.00 7.70 4.06
CA LEU A 48 8.21 7.85 2.85
C LEU A 48 6.80 8.38 3.18
N THR A 49 6.16 7.78 4.18
CA THR A 49 4.84 8.20 4.64
C THR A 49 4.86 9.63 5.20
N ASP A 50 5.88 9.99 5.97
CA ASP A 50 6.01 11.35 6.52
C ASP A 50 6.19 12.39 5.42
N TRP A 51 7.01 12.09 4.42
CA TRP A 51 7.17 12.95 3.26
C TRP A 51 5.86 13.08 2.47
N ALA A 52 5.19 11.97 2.18
CA ALA A 52 3.92 12.00 1.46
C ALA A 52 2.86 12.82 2.21
N PHE A 53 2.83 12.74 3.53
CA PHE A 53 1.86 13.48 4.36
C PHE A 53 2.11 15.00 4.37
N THR A 54 3.26 15.49 3.92
CA THR A 54 3.48 16.94 3.70
C THR A 54 2.64 17.48 2.54
N HIS A 55 2.17 16.61 1.64
CA HIS A 55 1.30 16.98 0.52
C HIS A 55 -0.20 16.85 0.84
N LEU A 56 -0.56 16.35 2.04
CA LEU A 56 -1.93 16.35 2.52
C LEU A 56 -2.27 17.70 3.14
N GLY A 57 -3.46 18.19 2.84
CA GLY A 57 -4.02 19.35 3.55
C GLY A 57 -4.54 18.97 4.95
N ILE A 58 -5.43 19.81 5.46
CA ILE A 58 -6.09 19.64 6.76
C ILE A 58 -6.98 18.38 6.72
N LEU A 59 -6.84 17.54 7.74
CA LEU A 59 -7.61 16.29 7.92
C LEU A 59 -8.47 16.33 9.18
N GLU A 60 -8.58 17.47 9.82
CA GLU A 60 -9.40 17.60 11.04
C GLU A 60 -10.86 17.26 10.72
N GLY A 61 -11.45 16.40 11.54
CA GLY A 61 -12.81 15.91 11.31
C GLY A 61 -12.96 14.86 10.20
N ALA A 62 -11.92 14.59 9.41
CA ALA A 62 -11.98 13.67 8.28
C ALA A 62 -12.20 12.21 8.69
N THR A 63 -12.86 11.47 7.80
CA THR A 63 -12.90 10.00 7.81
C THR A 63 -11.94 9.47 6.75
N ALA A 64 -10.92 8.72 7.14
CA ALA A 64 -9.88 8.23 6.25
C ALA A 64 -9.90 6.70 6.14
N LEU A 65 -9.46 6.18 4.97
CA LEU A 65 -9.23 4.77 4.71
C LEU A 65 -7.78 4.55 4.28
N ASP A 66 -7.12 3.55 4.85
CA ASP A 66 -5.80 3.08 4.42
C ASP A 66 -5.94 1.71 3.73
N VAL A 67 -5.68 1.66 2.43
CA VAL A 67 -5.82 0.47 1.58
C VAL A 67 -4.47 -0.26 1.51
N GLY A 68 -4.45 -1.53 1.94
CA GLY A 68 -3.22 -2.30 2.12
C GLY A 68 -2.46 -1.82 3.36
N CYS A 69 -3.16 -1.69 4.48
CA CYS A 69 -2.65 -1.06 5.70
C CYS A 69 -1.48 -1.79 6.37
N GLY A 70 -1.11 -2.99 5.91
CA GLY A 70 0.02 -3.75 6.41
C GLY A 70 0.03 -3.87 7.93
N GLY A 71 1.12 -3.42 8.56
CA GLY A 71 1.27 -3.42 10.03
C GLY A 71 0.58 -2.26 10.75
N GLY A 72 -0.10 -1.34 10.05
CA GLY A 72 -0.95 -0.30 10.63
C GLY A 72 -0.26 0.98 11.08
N GLN A 73 0.96 1.24 10.62
CA GLN A 73 1.69 2.46 10.96
C GLN A 73 1.03 3.70 10.34
N THR A 74 0.60 3.62 9.07
CA THR A 74 -0.13 4.69 8.39
C THR A 74 -1.43 5.02 9.12
N ILE A 75 -2.19 4.00 9.53
CA ILE A 75 -3.40 4.17 10.34
C ILE A 75 -3.12 5.01 11.60
N LYS A 76 -2.06 4.67 12.33
CA LYS A 76 -1.67 5.41 13.53
C LYS A 76 -1.34 6.87 13.23
N LYS A 77 -0.64 7.14 12.12
CA LYS A 77 -0.31 8.51 11.70
C LYS A 77 -1.56 9.29 11.27
N LEU A 78 -2.45 8.67 10.51
CA LEU A 78 -3.73 9.26 10.10
C LEU A 78 -4.60 9.59 11.33
N SER A 79 -4.68 8.70 12.31
CA SER A 79 -5.50 8.91 13.51
C SER A 79 -5.01 10.05 14.42
N ALA A 80 -3.81 10.57 14.21
CA ALA A 80 -3.35 11.78 14.88
C ALA A 80 -4.00 13.06 14.31
N LYS A 81 -4.60 12.98 13.11
CA LYS A 81 -5.14 14.11 12.35
C LYS A 81 -6.61 13.95 11.99
N ALA A 82 -7.05 12.74 11.69
CA ALA A 82 -8.41 12.40 11.28
C ALA A 82 -9.28 11.98 12.47
N ALA A 83 -10.59 12.20 12.38
CA ALA A 83 -11.55 11.81 13.43
C ALA A 83 -11.75 10.29 13.46
N GLN A 84 -11.87 9.65 12.30
CA GLN A 84 -12.08 8.22 12.13
C GLN A 84 -11.11 7.67 11.09
N VAL A 85 -10.50 6.51 11.36
CA VAL A 85 -9.60 5.85 10.40
C VAL A 85 -10.01 4.39 10.24
N TYR A 86 -10.14 4.00 8.99
CA TYR A 86 -10.35 2.62 8.58
C TYR A 86 -9.09 2.09 7.93
N GLY A 87 -8.80 0.81 8.13
CA GLY A 87 -7.71 0.12 7.43
C GLY A 87 -8.19 -1.21 6.88
N ILE A 88 -7.80 -1.51 5.67
CA ILE A 88 -8.01 -2.83 5.08
C ILE A 88 -6.70 -3.45 4.59
N ASP A 89 -6.63 -4.77 4.68
CA ASP A 89 -5.60 -5.56 4.04
C ASP A 89 -6.18 -6.93 3.65
N TYR A 90 -5.72 -7.51 2.54
CA TYR A 90 -6.19 -8.83 2.12
C TYR A 90 -5.50 -9.97 2.89
N ALA A 91 -4.33 -9.70 3.50
CA ALA A 91 -3.55 -10.66 4.27
C ALA A 91 -4.00 -10.66 5.74
N ALA A 92 -4.44 -11.81 6.23
CA ALA A 92 -4.87 -11.96 7.63
C ALA A 92 -3.75 -11.62 8.64
N GLY A 93 -2.49 -11.91 8.30
CA GLY A 93 -1.32 -11.57 9.13
C GLY A 93 -1.13 -10.07 9.29
N SER A 94 -1.27 -9.29 8.20
CA SER A 94 -1.25 -7.82 8.21
C SER A 94 -2.35 -7.26 9.10
N VAL A 95 -3.58 -7.71 8.90
CA VAL A 95 -4.74 -7.29 9.72
C VAL A 95 -4.51 -7.55 11.21
N ALA A 96 -4.01 -8.73 11.57
CA ALA A 96 -3.71 -9.07 12.96
C ALA A 96 -2.63 -8.15 13.55
N THR A 97 -1.55 -7.88 12.80
CA THR A 97 -0.47 -6.98 13.21
C THR A 97 -0.98 -5.54 13.36
N SER A 98 -1.76 -5.05 12.38
CA SER A 98 -2.36 -3.72 12.41
C SER A 98 -3.29 -3.53 13.61
N ARG A 99 -4.13 -4.52 13.90
CA ARG A 99 -5.01 -4.51 15.09
C ARG A 99 -4.21 -4.46 16.38
N ALA A 100 -3.16 -5.26 16.51
CA ALA A 100 -2.30 -5.26 17.69
C ALA A 100 -1.59 -3.91 17.87
N HIS A 101 -1.08 -3.33 16.77
CA HIS A 101 -0.40 -2.04 16.78
C HIS A 101 -1.33 -0.89 17.18
N ASN A 102 -2.59 -0.93 16.76
CA ASN A 102 -3.59 0.12 16.98
C ASN A 102 -4.62 -0.23 18.06
N LYS A 103 -4.35 -1.22 18.93
CA LYS A 103 -5.34 -1.74 19.90
C LYS A 103 -6.02 -0.69 20.76
N ARG A 104 -5.29 0.34 21.19
CA ARG A 104 -5.83 1.44 22.00
C ARG A 104 -6.83 2.26 21.19
N LEU A 105 -6.47 2.68 19.99
CA LEU A 105 -7.33 3.48 19.11
C LEU A 105 -8.59 2.71 18.66
N ILE A 106 -8.47 1.38 18.55
CA ILE A 106 -9.62 0.49 18.28
C ILE A 106 -10.56 0.46 19.50
N ALA A 107 -10.01 0.34 20.72
CA ALA A 107 -10.81 0.38 21.94
C ALA A 107 -11.52 1.74 22.11
N GLU A 108 -10.89 2.83 21.71
CA GLU A 108 -11.46 4.20 21.67
C GLU A 108 -12.45 4.39 20.50
N ARG A 109 -12.72 3.36 19.68
CA ARG A 109 -13.58 3.39 18.49
C ARG A 109 -13.16 4.41 17.43
N ARG A 110 -11.91 4.84 17.43
CA ARG A 110 -11.33 5.78 16.44
C ARG A 110 -10.72 5.08 15.24
N VAL A 111 -10.42 3.79 15.36
CA VAL A 111 -9.79 2.98 14.32
C VAL A 111 -10.58 1.70 14.11
N HIS A 112 -10.80 1.35 12.85
CA HIS A 112 -11.40 0.09 12.42
C HIS A 112 -10.47 -0.61 11.43
N VAL A 113 -10.14 -1.88 11.68
CA VAL A 113 -9.27 -2.66 10.79
C VAL A 113 -9.96 -3.97 10.45
N GLU A 114 -10.10 -4.25 9.16
CA GLU A 114 -10.72 -5.46 8.68
C GLU A 114 -10.00 -6.09 7.49
N ARG A 115 -10.30 -7.35 7.22
CA ARG A 115 -9.76 -8.05 6.07
C ARG A 115 -10.66 -7.85 4.87
N ALA A 116 -10.12 -7.17 3.84
CA ALA A 116 -10.84 -6.93 2.58
C ALA A 116 -9.86 -6.82 1.41
N SER A 117 -10.39 -6.92 0.19
CA SER A 117 -9.68 -6.62 -1.05
C SER A 117 -10.04 -5.21 -1.54
N VAL A 118 -9.07 -4.52 -2.14
CA VAL A 118 -9.31 -3.25 -2.83
C VAL A 118 -10.31 -3.37 -3.97
N SER A 119 -10.41 -4.56 -4.59
CA SER A 119 -11.34 -4.82 -5.70
C SER A 119 -12.81 -4.90 -5.26
N ARG A 120 -13.08 -4.96 -3.96
CA ARG A 120 -14.41 -4.96 -3.38
C ARG A 120 -14.35 -4.46 -1.94
N LEU A 121 -14.52 -3.16 -1.79
CA LEU A 121 -14.47 -2.50 -0.49
C LEU A 121 -15.80 -2.69 0.27
N PRO A 122 -15.78 -3.13 1.54
CA PRO A 122 -17.00 -3.37 2.32
C PRO A 122 -17.57 -2.07 2.89
N PHE A 123 -17.60 -1.01 2.10
CA PHE A 123 -18.06 0.31 2.50
C PHE A 123 -19.10 0.86 1.53
N ALA A 124 -20.01 1.67 2.05
CA ALA A 124 -20.95 2.43 1.24
C ALA A 124 -20.24 3.45 0.35
N ASP A 125 -20.93 3.91 -0.68
CA ASP A 125 -20.51 5.03 -1.51
C ASP A 125 -20.35 6.29 -0.64
N ASP A 126 -19.49 7.20 -1.06
CA ASP A 126 -19.34 8.55 -0.48
C ASP A 126 -19.05 8.57 1.04
N LYS A 127 -18.25 7.63 1.51
CA LYS A 127 -17.93 7.48 2.94
C LYS A 127 -16.69 8.25 3.37
N PHE A 128 -15.64 8.29 2.54
CA PHE A 128 -14.31 8.75 2.94
C PHE A 128 -13.94 10.12 2.37
N ASP A 129 -13.35 10.95 3.19
CA ASP A 129 -12.75 12.22 2.78
C ASP A 129 -11.35 12.01 2.18
N LEU A 130 -10.65 10.96 2.65
CA LEU A 130 -9.32 10.58 2.18
C LEU A 130 -9.20 9.06 2.09
N VAL A 131 -8.61 8.58 1.00
CA VAL A 131 -8.08 7.21 0.90
C VAL A 131 -6.58 7.29 0.66
N THR A 132 -5.79 6.49 1.41
CA THR A 132 -4.36 6.33 1.22
C THR A 132 -4.03 4.93 0.72
N ALA A 133 -3.04 4.82 -0.16
CA ALA A 133 -2.48 3.58 -0.67
C ALA A 133 -0.96 3.72 -0.73
N ILE A 134 -0.25 3.26 0.32
CA ILE A 134 1.20 3.43 0.48
C ILE A 134 1.89 2.11 0.25
N GLU A 135 2.74 2.02 -0.77
CA GLU A 135 3.50 0.83 -1.16
C GLU A 135 2.64 -0.41 -1.44
N THR A 136 1.38 -0.22 -1.89
CA THR A 136 0.42 -1.32 -2.06
C THR A 136 -0.10 -1.48 -3.50
N GLN A 137 -0.19 -0.39 -4.28
CA GLN A 137 -0.76 -0.37 -5.64
C GLN A 137 -0.09 -1.38 -6.58
N TYR A 138 1.17 -1.69 -6.38
CA TYR A 138 1.93 -2.67 -7.19
C TYR A 138 1.28 -4.05 -7.28
N TYR A 139 0.47 -4.40 -6.28
CA TYR A 139 -0.09 -5.74 -6.09
C TYR A 139 -1.59 -5.80 -6.34
N TRP A 140 -2.19 -4.69 -6.81
CA TRP A 140 -3.62 -4.66 -7.09
C TRP A 140 -3.95 -5.51 -8.33
N PRO A 141 -4.98 -6.35 -8.26
CA PRO A 141 -5.27 -7.31 -9.34
C PRO A 141 -5.83 -6.67 -10.60
N ASN A 142 -6.53 -5.53 -10.47
CA ASN A 142 -7.15 -4.80 -11.58
C ASN A 142 -7.03 -3.30 -11.33
N LEU A 143 -5.88 -2.69 -11.67
CA LEU A 143 -5.58 -1.29 -11.39
C LEU A 143 -6.73 -0.33 -11.73
N GLN A 144 -7.30 -0.46 -12.93
CA GLN A 144 -8.39 0.41 -13.39
C GLN A 144 -9.67 0.21 -12.58
N GLY A 145 -10.08 -1.04 -12.35
CA GLY A 145 -11.27 -1.37 -11.57
C GLY A 145 -11.11 -1.02 -10.10
N ASP A 146 -9.93 -1.26 -9.55
CA ASP A 146 -9.61 -0.99 -8.15
C ASP A 146 -9.59 0.52 -7.85
N MET A 147 -9.08 1.34 -8.79
CA MET A 147 -9.14 2.80 -8.71
C MET A 147 -10.60 3.31 -8.73
N LYS A 148 -11.47 2.72 -9.57
CA LYS A 148 -12.90 3.05 -9.62
C LYS A 148 -13.63 2.63 -8.35
N GLU A 149 -13.26 1.49 -7.76
CA GLU A 149 -13.85 1.04 -6.49
C GLU A 149 -13.48 1.99 -5.34
N ILE A 150 -12.24 2.50 -5.32
CA ILE A 150 -11.83 3.54 -4.38
C ILE A 150 -12.59 4.85 -4.65
N LEU A 151 -12.75 5.23 -5.92
CA LEU A 151 -13.52 6.42 -6.29
C LEU A 151 -14.97 6.33 -5.81
N ARG A 152 -15.61 5.15 -5.86
CA ARG A 152 -16.96 4.92 -5.36
C ARG A 152 -17.09 5.28 -3.88
N VAL A 153 -16.15 4.83 -3.04
CA VAL A 153 -16.23 5.03 -1.59
C VAL A 153 -15.74 6.41 -1.14
N LEU A 154 -15.06 7.18 -1.99
CA LEU A 154 -14.72 8.56 -1.73
C LEU A 154 -15.96 9.45 -1.81
N LYS A 155 -16.07 10.44 -0.92
CA LYS A 155 -17.04 11.53 -1.04
C LYS A 155 -16.75 12.39 -2.25
N PRO A 156 -17.73 13.09 -2.85
CA PRO A 156 -17.46 14.20 -3.77
C PRO A 156 -16.45 15.18 -3.12
N GLY A 157 -15.40 15.56 -3.85
CA GLY A 157 -14.28 16.34 -3.32
C GLY A 157 -13.29 15.57 -2.46
N GLY A 158 -13.56 14.29 -2.13
CA GLY A 158 -12.64 13.40 -1.43
C GLY A 158 -11.43 13.03 -2.27
N ARG A 159 -10.31 12.71 -1.62
CA ARG A 159 -9.02 12.53 -2.29
C ARG A 159 -8.48 11.11 -2.12
N LEU A 160 -7.87 10.60 -3.20
CA LEU A 160 -7.00 9.42 -3.16
C LEU A 160 -5.55 9.87 -3.20
N MET A 161 -4.74 9.37 -2.26
CA MET A 161 -3.29 9.50 -2.25
C MET A 161 -2.66 8.13 -2.51
N VAL A 162 -1.87 8.02 -3.57
CA VAL A 162 -1.04 6.83 -3.87
C VAL A 162 0.42 7.20 -3.73
N VAL A 163 1.16 6.42 -2.93
CA VAL A 163 2.58 6.65 -2.64
C VAL A 163 3.38 5.43 -3.03
N ALA A 164 4.47 5.67 -3.74
CA ALA A 164 5.37 4.62 -4.22
C ALA A 164 6.83 5.04 -4.14
N GLU A 165 7.72 4.12 -3.73
CA GLU A 165 9.16 4.35 -3.76
C GLU A 165 9.86 3.73 -4.98
N ASN A 166 9.14 2.92 -5.78
CA ASN A 166 9.69 2.26 -6.95
C ASN A 166 8.77 2.49 -8.18
N TYR A 167 9.01 3.54 -8.92
CA TYR A 167 8.29 3.84 -10.16
C TYR A 167 9.21 3.69 -11.38
N LYS A 168 8.64 3.54 -12.59
CA LYS A 168 9.42 3.48 -13.83
C LYS A 168 10.05 4.84 -14.11
N GLY A 169 11.37 4.87 -14.33
CA GLY A 169 12.13 6.08 -14.53
C GLY A 169 12.81 6.62 -13.27
N ALA A 170 12.64 5.97 -12.11
CA ALA A 170 13.41 6.26 -10.91
C ALA A 170 14.91 5.98 -11.11
N ARG A 171 15.77 6.66 -10.33
CA ARG A 171 17.24 6.52 -10.43
C ARG A 171 17.76 5.08 -10.37
N ASN A 172 17.09 4.20 -9.63
CA ASN A 172 17.48 2.80 -9.43
C ASN A 172 16.61 1.82 -10.24
N ASP A 173 15.90 2.29 -11.27
CA ASP A 173 14.94 1.51 -12.04
C ASP A 173 15.54 0.26 -12.69
N ALA A 174 16.77 0.32 -13.19
CA ALA A 174 17.42 -0.79 -13.88
C ALA A 174 17.59 -2.05 -13.01
N VAL A 175 17.94 -1.87 -11.72
CA VAL A 175 18.18 -2.98 -10.78
C VAL A 175 16.87 -3.40 -10.11
N LEU A 176 16.15 -2.47 -9.51
CA LEU A 176 14.90 -2.73 -8.81
C LEU A 176 13.78 -3.17 -9.78
N GLY A 177 13.82 -2.68 -11.02
CA GLY A 177 12.88 -3.06 -12.08
C GLY A 177 12.83 -4.55 -12.36
N THR A 178 13.98 -5.17 -12.43
CA THR A 178 14.08 -6.62 -12.66
C THR A 178 13.52 -7.41 -11.48
N VAL A 179 13.85 -7.02 -10.26
CA VAL A 179 13.34 -7.66 -9.03
C VAL A 179 11.82 -7.50 -8.94
N MET A 180 11.29 -6.31 -9.14
CA MET A 180 9.85 -6.03 -9.07
C MET A 180 9.07 -6.77 -10.17
N LYS A 181 9.66 -6.93 -11.37
CA LYS A 181 9.08 -7.74 -12.45
C LYS A 181 9.01 -9.22 -12.07
N LEU A 182 10.06 -9.77 -11.45
CA LEU A 182 10.07 -11.15 -10.93
C LEU A 182 9.01 -11.34 -9.82
N LEU A 183 8.78 -10.31 -9.03
CA LEU A 183 7.70 -10.27 -8.04
C LEU A 183 6.31 -10.12 -8.68
N GLY A 184 6.21 -9.96 -10.01
CA GLY A 184 4.94 -9.75 -10.73
C GLY A 184 4.20 -8.50 -10.24
N SER A 185 4.94 -7.45 -9.89
CA SER A 185 4.39 -6.18 -9.45
C SER A 185 4.26 -5.21 -10.62
N SER A 186 3.15 -4.48 -10.68
CA SER A 186 2.88 -3.45 -11.68
C SER A 186 3.51 -2.14 -11.24
N ARG A 187 4.58 -1.70 -11.93
CA ARG A 187 5.15 -0.37 -11.72
C ARG A 187 4.72 0.56 -12.84
N LEU A 188 4.35 1.76 -12.47
CA LEU A 188 3.92 2.81 -13.41
C LEU A 188 4.99 3.91 -13.49
N SER A 189 5.10 4.57 -14.64
CA SER A 189 5.75 5.86 -14.74
C SER A 189 4.85 6.96 -14.15
N MET A 190 5.36 8.17 -13.97
CA MET A 190 4.52 9.29 -13.53
C MET A 190 3.39 9.60 -14.52
N ASP A 191 3.66 9.47 -15.82
CA ASP A 191 2.66 9.67 -16.87
C ASP A 191 1.60 8.56 -16.86
N ASP A 192 2.02 7.28 -16.72
CA ASP A 192 1.09 6.17 -16.57
C ASP A 192 0.23 6.33 -15.30
N GLN A 193 0.83 6.81 -14.20
CA GLN A 193 0.12 7.06 -12.94
C GLN A 193 -0.94 8.15 -13.11
N ARG A 194 -0.59 9.27 -13.77
CA ARG A 194 -1.52 10.34 -14.11
C ARG A 194 -2.65 9.84 -15.01
N ALA A 195 -2.31 9.12 -16.08
CA ALA A 195 -3.29 8.55 -16.99
C ALA A 195 -4.26 7.58 -16.30
N LEU A 196 -3.75 6.77 -15.37
CA LEU A 196 -4.57 5.84 -14.58
C LEU A 196 -5.59 6.59 -13.72
N PHE A 197 -5.18 7.66 -13.01
CA PHE A 197 -6.09 8.47 -12.22
C PHE A 197 -7.19 9.10 -13.09
N LEU A 198 -6.80 9.76 -14.19
CA LEU A 198 -7.75 10.43 -15.10
C LEU A 198 -8.73 9.42 -15.72
N SER A 199 -8.24 8.27 -16.19
CA SER A 199 -9.08 7.24 -16.79
C SER A 199 -10.02 6.55 -15.80
N ALA A 200 -9.69 6.58 -14.50
CA ALA A 200 -10.56 6.09 -13.43
C ALA A 200 -11.63 7.10 -13.00
N GLY A 201 -11.53 8.36 -13.46
CA GLY A 201 -12.53 9.40 -13.18
C GLY A 201 -12.12 10.41 -12.11
N TYR A 202 -10.83 10.43 -11.71
CA TYR A 202 -10.30 11.46 -10.82
C TYR A 202 -9.98 12.73 -11.60
N GLU A 203 -10.04 13.87 -10.93
CA GLU A 203 -9.63 15.18 -11.43
C GLU A 203 -8.55 15.83 -10.54
N GLY A 204 -7.97 16.95 -10.98
CA GLY A 204 -6.98 17.70 -10.20
C GLY A 204 -5.76 16.84 -9.82
N VAL A 205 -5.29 15.98 -10.74
CA VAL A 205 -4.22 15.02 -10.45
C VAL A 205 -2.88 15.72 -10.29
N GLU A 206 -2.34 15.68 -9.10
CA GLU A 206 -1.03 16.20 -8.74
C GLU A 206 -0.07 15.05 -8.46
N ILE A 207 1.20 15.17 -8.92
CA ILE A 207 2.24 14.19 -8.64
C ILE A 207 3.47 14.93 -8.14
N ALA A 208 3.83 14.69 -6.89
CA ALA A 208 5.09 15.12 -6.29
C ALA A 208 6.14 14.01 -6.41
N GLU A 209 7.39 14.40 -6.62
CA GLU A 209 8.54 13.51 -6.75
C GLU A 209 9.66 13.93 -5.79
N ASP A 210 10.20 12.99 -5.03
CA ASP A 210 11.56 13.11 -4.46
C ASP A 210 12.52 12.26 -5.30
N ARG A 211 13.10 12.87 -6.31
CA ARG A 211 14.00 12.21 -7.27
C ARG A 211 15.24 11.61 -6.62
N ARG A 212 15.70 12.17 -5.51
CA ARG A 212 16.90 11.67 -4.81
C ARG A 212 16.63 10.33 -4.14
N ARG A 213 15.44 10.18 -3.58
CA ARG A 213 14.99 8.96 -2.89
C ARG A 213 14.24 8.00 -3.83
N GLY A 214 13.79 8.45 -4.99
CA GLY A 214 12.97 7.67 -5.92
C GLY A 214 11.53 7.53 -5.44
N TRP A 215 11.01 8.53 -4.75
CA TRP A 215 9.65 8.53 -4.20
C TRP A 215 8.70 9.35 -5.05
N ILE A 216 7.47 8.85 -5.20
CA ILE A 216 6.36 9.59 -5.79
C ILE A 216 5.16 9.58 -4.86
N CYS A 217 4.41 10.68 -4.90
CA CYS A 217 3.13 10.83 -4.24
C CYS A 217 2.15 11.40 -5.27
N ALA A 218 1.18 10.59 -5.70
CA ALA A 218 0.12 11.02 -6.61
C ALA A 218 -1.17 11.23 -5.83
N ILE A 219 -1.81 12.38 -6.02
CA ILE A 219 -3.09 12.73 -5.40
C ILE A 219 -4.08 13.09 -6.51
N GLY A 220 -5.28 12.51 -6.44
CA GLY A 220 -6.39 12.87 -7.31
C GLY A 220 -7.66 13.04 -6.49
N THR A 221 -8.55 13.89 -6.97
CA THR A 221 -9.79 14.26 -6.30
C THR A 221 -10.99 13.61 -7.01
N LYS A 222 -11.95 13.11 -6.26
CA LYS A 222 -13.24 12.73 -6.81
C LYS A 222 -13.98 14.00 -7.23
N PRO A 223 -14.52 14.08 -8.46
CA PRO A 223 -15.29 15.25 -8.91
C PRO A 223 -16.39 15.61 -7.90
N ALA A 224 -16.60 16.91 -7.72
CA ALA A 224 -17.79 17.39 -7.05
C ALA A 224 -19.01 17.06 -7.90
N ALA A 225 -20.10 16.58 -7.29
CA ALA A 225 -21.33 16.24 -8.00
C ALA A 225 -22.00 17.49 -8.60
#